data_6506ad8a43e58eaedf543162734143ae
#
_entry.id   6506ad8a43e58eaedf543162734143ae
#
_cell.length_a   1.000
_cell.length_b   1.000
_cell.length_c   1.000
_cell.angle_alpha   90.00
_cell.angle_beta   90.00
_cell.angle_gamma   90.00
#
_symmetry.space_group_name_H-M   'P 1'
#
loop_
_entity.id
_entity.type
_entity.pdbx_description
1 polymer ?
#
loop_
_entity_poly.entity_id
_entity_poly.type
_entity_poly.pdbx_seq_one_letter_code
_entity_poly.pdbx_strand_id
1 'polypeptide(L)'
;MFIALSYILVVLIWGSSWIAITYQYGIVPDELSVSYRFFIASMCLFITCKVKKDSIGINLKNYPMIILMGSTMFCFNYLFTYYGMHDVVSGLAAILFSLMVVSNAFFEKLFFGRRIENRIVAAAIIGIIGLVLIFLTEINEQANNIDTIYGVSWLLVAVLISSLGNMTAIVNINRGIPIIKANAHAMLWGSIISFAVAIILGKPIVFDSNPSYIFSLIYLAVAASAITFVCYLILIREIGSTRTAYTSLLFPVVALFISTMAGEYSWSLYSLIGVIFILFGTWLALPKITK
;
A
#
# COMPACT_ATOMS: atom_id res chain seq x y z
N MET A 1 -4.11 -17.16 -15.10
CA MET A 1 -3.27 -17.72 -14.02
C MET A 1 -2.37 -16.67 -13.38
N PHE A 2 -1.54 -15.94 -14.12
CA PHE A 2 -0.59 -14.95 -13.57
C PHE A 2 -1.25 -13.77 -12.85
N ILE A 3 -2.36 -13.20 -13.38
CA ILE A 3 -3.12 -12.12 -12.72
C ILE A 3 -3.67 -12.56 -11.36
N ALA A 4 -4.28 -13.75 -11.30
CA ALA A 4 -4.81 -14.28 -10.04
C ALA A 4 -3.70 -14.52 -9.00
N LEU A 5 -2.56 -15.06 -9.43
CA LEU A 5 -1.41 -15.25 -8.55
C LEU A 5 -0.88 -13.90 -8.03
N SER A 6 -0.73 -12.89 -8.90
CA SER A 6 -0.32 -11.55 -8.50
C SER A 6 -1.30 -10.93 -7.50
N TYR A 7 -2.62 -11.12 -7.71
CA TYR A 7 -3.65 -10.63 -6.80
C TYR A 7 -3.54 -11.28 -5.41
N ILE A 8 -3.42 -12.60 -5.36
CA ILE A 8 -3.27 -13.37 -4.11
C ILE A 8 -1.99 -12.94 -3.38
N LEU A 9 -0.85 -12.83 -4.08
CA LEU A 9 0.41 -12.41 -3.48
C LEU A 9 0.31 -11.00 -2.86
N VAL A 10 -0.30 -10.04 -3.58
CA VAL A 10 -0.52 -8.68 -3.07
C VAL A 10 -1.35 -8.71 -1.79
N VAL A 11 -2.46 -9.48 -1.78
CA VAL A 11 -3.36 -9.57 -0.62
C VAL A 11 -2.65 -10.20 0.58
N LEU A 12 -1.99 -11.34 0.39
CA LEU A 12 -1.35 -12.06 1.51
C LEU A 12 -0.16 -11.28 2.08
N ILE A 13 0.72 -10.76 1.22
CA ILE A 13 1.94 -10.09 1.68
C ILE A 13 1.60 -8.72 2.29
N TRP A 14 0.75 -7.92 1.67
CA TRP A 14 0.37 -6.63 2.28
C TRP A 14 -0.57 -6.80 3.47
N GLY A 15 -1.46 -7.82 3.47
CA GLY A 15 -2.27 -8.15 4.63
C GLY A 15 -1.45 -8.49 5.87
N SER A 16 -0.31 -9.18 5.69
CA SER A 16 0.61 -9.50 6.80
C SER A 16 1.68 -8.42 7.06
N SER A 17 1.85 -7.44 6.18
CA SER A 17 2.88 -6.40 6.34
C SER A 17 2.56 -5.36 7.42
N TRP A 18 1.30 -5.19 7.77
CA TRP A 18 0.88 -4.23 8.81
C TRP A 18 1.52 -4.55 10.16
N ILE A 19 1.51 -5.82 10.56
CA ILE A 19 2.17 -6.27 11.79
C ILE A 19 3.70 -6.12 11.71
N ALA A 20 4.30 -6.27 10.52
CA ALA A 20 5.72 -6.10 10.35
C ALA A 20 6.16 -4.61 10.50
N ILE A 21 5.29 -3.65 10.20
CA ILE A 21 5.55 -2.23 10.40
C ILE A 21 5.69 -1.90 11.88
N THR A 22 4.93 -2.53 12.79
CA THR A 22 5.02 -2.25 14.22
C THR A 22 6.41 -2.57 14.81
N TYR A 23 7.13 -3.53 14.24
CA TYR A 23 8.51 -3.84 14.62
C TYR A 23 9.55 -2.83 14.09
N GLN A 24 9.11 -1.83 13.29
CA GLN A 24 9.99 -0.74 12.84
C GLN A 24 9.98 0.46 13.79
N TYR A 25 9.04 0.51 14.75
CA TYR A 25 8.97 1.60 15.72
C TYR A 25 10.02 1.45 16.81
N GLY A 26 10.58 2.58 17.26
CA GLY A 26 11.53 2.62 18.38
C GLY A 26 12.71 3.53 18.11
N ILE A 27 13.91 2.96 18.00
CA ILE A 27 15.17 3.74 17.93
C ILE A 27 15.35 4.46 16.59
N VAL A 28 14.93 3.82 15.49
CA VAL A 28 15.10 4.37 14.14
C VAL A 28 13.92 5.27 13.80
N PRO A 29 14.13 6.54 13.45
CA PRO A 29 13.07 7.42 12.95
C PRO A 29 12.35 6.83 11.74
N ASP A 30 11.04 7.10 11.63
CA ASP A 30 10.19 6.56 10.56
C ASP A 30 10.73 6.88 9.17
N GLU A 31 11.25 8.10 8.98
CA GLU A 31 11.83 8.57 7.73
C GLU A 31 13.03 7.71 7.30
N LEU A 32 13.85 7.29 8.26
CA LEU A 32 14.99 6.42 7.99
C LEU A 32 14.56 4.98 7.75
N SER A 33 13.60 4.47 8.51
CA SER A 33 13.04 3.12 8.29
C SER A 33 12.43 3.01 6.89
N VAL A 34 11.67 4.02 6.44
CA VAL A 34 11.12 4.10 5.07
C VAL A 34 12.24 4.19 4.04
N SER A 35 13.28 5.02 4.30
CA SER A 35 14.43 5.14 3.42
C SER A 35 15.17 3.82 3.26
N TYR A 36 15.54 3.16 4.34
CA TYR A 36 16.23 1.85 4.32
C TYR A 36 15.40 0.80 3.59
N ARG A 37 14.11 0.72 3.87
CA ARG A 37 13.18 -0.20 3.22
C ARG A 37 13.20 -0.06 1.71
N PHE A 38 13.03 1.16 1.19
CA PHE A 38 12.95 1.38 -0.26
C PHE A 38 14.32 1.38 -0.94
N PHE A 39 15.39 1.70 -0.23
CA PHE A 39 16.74 1.49 -0.73
C PHE A 39 17.03 0.01 -1.01
N ILE A 40 16.79 -0.86 -0.03
CA ILE A 40 16.97 -2.31 -0.17
C ILE A 40 16.07 -2.86 -1.28
N ALA A 41 14.80 -2.45 -1.33
CA ALA A 41 13.87 -2.87 -2.37
C ALA A 41 14.34 -2.46 -3.78
N SER A 42 14.82 -1.23 -3.93
CA SER A 42 15.38 -0.73 -5.18
C SER A 42 16.59 -1.56 -5.63
N MET A 43 17.53 -1.86 -4.70
CA MET A 43 18.70 -2.69 -5.01
C MET A 43 18.30 -4.09 -5.46
N CYS A 44 17.32 -4.72 -4.81
CA CYS A 44 16.78 -6.02 -5.23
C CYS A 44 16.25 -5.97 -6.67
N LEU A 45 15.54 -4.91 -7.04
CA LEU A 45 15.01 -4.76 -8.39
C LEU A 45 16.10 -4.46 -9.43
N PHE A 46 17.12 -3.64 -9.10
CA PHE A 46 18.27 -3.44 -9.97
C PHE A 46 19.07 -4.73 -10.20
N ILE A 47 19.27 -5.54 -9.16
CA ILE A 47 19.89 -6.86 -9.26
C ILE A 47 19.04 -7.74 -10.18
N THR A 48 17.72 -7.73 -10.03
CA THR A 48 16.79 -8.49 -10.90
C THR A 48 16.94 -8.07 -12.36
N CYS A 49 17.05 -6.77 -12.67
CA CYS A 49 17.31 -6.30 -14.03
C CYS A 49 18.64 -6.84 -14.57
N LYS A 50 19.72 -6.77 -13.77
CA LYS A 50 21.04 -7.29 -14.17
C LYS A 50 21.02 -8.79 -14.44
N VAL A 51 20.38 -9.58 -13.58
CA VAL A 51 20.26 -11.04 -13.74
C VAL A 51 19.50 -11.39 -15.03
N LYS A 52 18.46 -10.61 -15.36
CA LYS A 52 17.71 -10.76 -16.63
C LYS A 52 18.43 -10.20 -17.85
N LYS A 53 19.65 -9.65 -17.67
CA LYS A 53 20.41 -8.96 -18.72
C LYS A 53 19.66 -7.79 -19.36
N ASP A 54 18.71 -7.21 -18.63
CA ASP A 54 17.99 -6.00 -19.03
C ASP A 54 18.85 -4.76 -18.74
N SER A 55 18.80 -3.75 -19.63
CA SER A 55 19.42 -2.47 -19.36
C SER A 55 18.74 -1.82 -18.16
N ILE A 56 19.52 -1.20 -17.23
CA ILE A 56 18.95 -0.47 -16.09
C ILE A 56 18.56 0.97 -16.44
N GLY A 57 19.03 1.49 -17.55
CA GLY A 57 18.80 2.88 -17.93
C GLY A 57 17.33 3.19 -18.27
N ILE A 58 16.89 4.38 -17.88
CA ILE A 58 15.62 4.99 -18.27
C ILE A 58 15.95 6.30 -19.03
N ASN A 59 15.16 6.61 -20.06
CA ASN A 59 15.32 7.86 -20.80
C ASN A 59 15.13 9.06 -19.86
N LEU A 60 16.02 10.04 -19.91
CA LEU A 60 16.03 11.24 -19.06
C LEU A 60 14.69 11.99 -19.08
N LYS A 61 13.97 12.00 -20.21
CA LYS A 61 12.63 12.60 -20.34
C LYS A 61 11.58 11.99 -19.42
N ASN A 62 11.80 10.76 -18.94
CA ASN A 62 10.86 10.06 -18.07
C ASN A 62 11.14 10.26 -16.57
N TYR A 63 12.35 10.75 -16.20
CA TYR A 63 12.73 10.94 -14.81
C TYR A 63 11.78 11.81 -13.99
N PRO A 64 11.23 12.94 -14.49
CA PRO A 64 10.28 13.74 -13.70
C PRO A 64 9.10 12.90 -13.21
N MET A 65 8.53 12.04 -14.04
CA MET A 65 7.40 11.20 -13.68
C MET A 65 7.81 10.01 -12.78
N ILE A 66 9.03 9.50 -12.93
CA ILE A 66 9.61 8.48 -12.04
C ILE A 66 9.88 9.07 -10.66
N ILE A 67 10.43 10.29 -10.57
CA ILE A 67 10.67 10.99 -9.30
C ILE A 67 9.33 11.28 -8.61
N LEU A 68 8.33 11.75 -9.36
CA LEU A 68 6.99 11.98 -8.82
C LEU A 68 6.34 10.69 -8.32
N MET A 69 6.53 9.56 -9.02
CA MET A 69 6.12 8.24 -8.53
C MET A 69 6.88 7.85 -7.26
N GLY A 70 8.19 8.09 -7.21
CA GLY A 70 9.02 7.83 -6.03
C GLY A 70 8.56 8.63 -4.82
N SER A 71 8.32 9.93 -4.99
CA SER A 71 7.88 10.81 -3.91
C SER A 71 6.48 10.45 -3.40
N THR A 72 5.53 10.19 -4.30
CA THR A 72 4.14 9.91 -3.91
C THR A 72 3.95 8.49 -3.42
N MET A 73 4.41 7.48 -4.16
CA MET A 73 4.15 6.07 -3.87
C MET A 73 5.12 5.46 -2.85
N PHE A 74 6.37 5.94 -2.78
CA PHE A 74 7.43 5.30 -2.01
C PHE A 74 8.08 6.18 -0.92
N CYS A 75 7.67 7.46 -0.81
CA CYS A 75 8.10 8.35 0.27
C CYS A 75 6.89 8.84 1.07
N PHE A 76 6.22 9.90 0.64
CA PHE A 76 5.20 10.59 1.44
C PHE A 76 4.00 9.72 1.83
N ASN A 77 3.54 8.82 0.95
CA ASN A 77 2.53 7.84 1.33
C ASN A 77 2.96 7.04 2.58
N TYR A 78 4.19 6.52 2.58
CA TYR A 78 4.69 5.72 3.70
C TYR A 78 5.00 6.56 4.94
N LEU A 79 5.57 7.75 4.79
CA LEU A 79 5.79 8.63 5.93
C LEU A 79 4.48 8.94 6.66
N PHE A 80 3.45 9.34 5.92
CA PHE A 80 2.15 9.62 6.53
C PHE A 80 1.44 8.37 7.05
N THR A 81 1.68 7.21 6.44
CA THR A 81 1.21 5.93 6.98
C THR A 81 1.87 5.63 8.32
N TYR A 82 3.18 5.76 8.43
CA TYR A 82 3.91 5.52 9.67
C TYR A 82 3.45 6.51 10.75
N TYR A 83 3.40 7.81 10.45
CA TYR A 83 2.91 8.82 11.40
C TYR A 83 1.49 8.53 11.89
N GLY A 84 0.58 8.14 11.00
CA GLY A 84 -0.79 7.83 11.39
C GLY A 84 -0.93 6.56 12.22
N MET A 85 -0.08 5.57 11.98
CA MET A 85 -0.13 4.29 12.69
C MET A 85 0.47 4.32 14.10
N HIS A 86 1.11 5.42 14.53
CA HIS A 86 1.47 5.62 15.94
C HIS A 86 0.23 5.77 16.83
N ASP A 87 -0.84 6.38 16.28
CA ASP A 87 -2.02 6.79 17.03
C ASP A 87 -3.28 5.99 16.66
N VAL A 88 -3.17 5.08 15.68
CA VAL A 88 -4.31 4.34 15.14
C VAL A 88 -4.00 2.86 15.07
N VAL A 89 -4.91 2.03 15.58
CA VAL A 89 -4.79 0.57 15.46
C VAL A 89 -4.79 0.12 14.00
N SER A 90 -4.03 -0.93 13.71
CA SER A 90 -3.85 -1.47 12.35
C SER A 90 -5.17 -1.76 11.62
N GLY A 91 -6.21 -2.18 12.33
CA GLY A 91 -7.54 -2.42 11.77
C GLY A 91 -8.20 -1.16 11.23
N LEU A 92 -8.17 -0.05 11.99
CA LEU A 92 -8.74 1.23 11.54
C LEU A 92 -7.92 1.82 10.38
N ALA A 93 -6.59 1.69 10.41
CA ALA A 93 -5.73 2.06 9.29
C ALA A 93 -6.12 1.29 8.00
N ALA A 94 -6.38 -0.02 8.10
CA ALA A 94 -6.81 -0.83 6.96
C ALA A 94 -8.18 -0.37 6.39
N ILE A 95 -9.14 0.03 7.25
CA ILE A 95 -10.41 0.62 6.81
C ILE A 95 -10.16 1.90 6.01
N LEU A 96 -9.32 2.79 6.51
CA LEU A 96 -9.02 4.05 5.82
C LEU A 96 -8.34 3.80 4.47
N PHE A 97 -7.41 2.83 4.39
CA PHE A 97 -6.79 2.46 3.12
C PHE A 97 -7.74 1.84 2.11
N SER A 98 -8.89 1.29 2.52
CA SER A 98 -9.92 0.84 1.59
C SER A 98 -10.55 1.99 0.78
N LEU A 99 -10.52 3.22 1.31
CA LEU A 99 -10.95 4.43 0.59
C LEU A 99 -10.10 4.69 -0.67
N MET A 100 -8.93 4.02 -0.80
CA MET A 100 -8.12 4.08 -2.02
C MET A 100 -8.90 3.62 -3.27
N VAL A 101 -9.91 2.75 -3.13
CA VAL A 101 -10.80 2.38 -4.25
C VAL A 101 -11.53 3.60 -4.78
N VAL A 102 -12.11 4.40 -3.88
CA VAL A 102 -12.87 5.60 -4.23
C VAL A 102 -11.95 6.70 -4.74
N SER A 103 -10.83 6.94 -4.06
CA SER A 103 -9.87 7.99 -4.46
C SER A 103 -9.19 7.65 -5.79
N ASN A 104 -8.87 6.37 -6.08
CA ASN A 104 -8.38 5.96 -7.39
C ASN A 104 -9.40 6.22 -8.49
N ALA A 105 -10.68 5.84 -8.27
CA ALA A 105 -11.74 6.09 -9.25
C ALA A 105 -11.93 7.60 -9.51
N PHE A 106 -11.87 8.43 -8.47
CA PHE A 106 -11.93 9.88 -8.58
C PHE A 106 -10.76 10.45 -9.40
N PHE A 107 -9.51 10.07 -9.06
CA PHE A 107 -8.34 10.55 -9.79
C PHE A 107 -8.23 9.99 -11.21
N GLU A 108 -8.66 8.75 -11.47
CA GLU A 108 -8.75 8.23 -12.83
C GLU A 108 -9.74 9.05 -13.69
N LYS A 109 -10.88 9.46 -13.11
CA LYS A 109 -11.80 10.36 -13.79
C LYS A 109 -11.18 11.74 -14.03
N LEU A 110 -10.52 12.31 -13.02
CA LEU A 110 -9.94 13.65 -13.06
C LEU A 110 -8.79 13.75 -14.07
N PHE A 111 -7.85 12.80 -14.06
CA PHE A 111 -6.63 12.88 -14.87
C PHE A 111 -6.74 12.21 -16.24
N PHE A 112 -7.58 11.18 -16.36
CA PHE A 112 -7.69 10.38 -17.58
C PHE A 112 -9.08 10.38 -18.21
N GLY A 113 -10.06 11.12 -17.64
CA GLY A 113 -11.43 11.19 -18.16
C GLY A 113 -12.20 9.86 -18.11
N ARG A 114 -11.73 8.88 -17.35
CA ARG A 114 -12.37 7.57 -17.26
C ARG A 114 -13.69 7.65 -16.54
N ARG A 115 -14.72 6.98 -17.08
CA ARG A 115 -16.03 6.93 -16.43
C ARG A 115 -16.00 6.01 -15.22
N ILE A 116 -16.58 6.47 -14.11
CA ILE A 116 -16.76 5.64 -12.91
C ILE A 116 -17.96 4.73 -13.15
N GLU A 117 -17.77 3.43 -13.17
CA GLU A 117 -18.86 2.46 -13.30
C GLU A 117 -19.67 2.42 -12.00
N ASN A 118 -21.01 2.52 -12.06
CA ASN A 118 -21.87 2.44 -10.88
C ASN A 118 -21.65 1.13 -10.07
N ARG A 119 -21.29 0.06 -10.76
CA ARG A 119 -20.94 -1.23 -10.17
C ARG A 119 -19.72 -1.13 -9.24
N ILE A 120 -18.69 -0.35 -9.61
CA ILE A 120 -17.50 -0.11 -8.81
C ILE A 120 -17.86 0.71 -7.56
N VAL A 121 -18.72 1.73 -7.72
CA VAL A 121 -19.19 2.52 -6.57
C VAL A 121 -19.98 1.65 -5.59
N ALA A 122 -20.92 0.85 -6.08
CA ALA A 122 -21.69 -0.07 -5.23
C ALA A 122 -20.78 -1.08 -4.51
N ALA A 123 -19.81 -1.66 -5.22
CA ALA A 123 -18.83 -2.58 -4.68
C ALA A 123 -17.98 -1.94 -3.56
N ALA A 124 -17.54 -0.68 -3.76
CA ALA A 124 -16.78 0.07 -2.76
C ALA A 124 -17.62 0.33 -1.49
N ILE A 125 -18.87 0.77 -1.64
CA ILE A 125 -19.78 1.01 -0.51
C ILE A 125 -19.99 -0.27 0.28
N ILE A 126 -20.29 -1.38 -0.38
CA ILE A 126 -20.52 -2.69 0.27
C ILE A 126 -19.24 -3.13 1.01
N GLY A 127 -18.07 -3.01 0.38
CA GLY A 127 -16.79 -3.38 1.00
C GLY A 127 -16.45 -2.52 2.23
N ILE A 128 -16.67 -1.21 2.16
CA ILE A 128 -16.44 -0.29 3.28
C ILE A 128 -17.39 -0.59 4.45
N ILE A 129 -18.68 -0.83 4.17
CA ILE A 129 -19.64 -1.25 5.21
C ILE A 129 -19.14 -2.54 5.88
N GLY A 130 -18.66 -3.50 5.10
CA GLY A 130 -18.09 -4.73 5.65
C GLY A 130 -16.91 -4.48 6.59
N LEU A 131 -16.00 -3.58 6.23
CA LEU A 131 -14.86 -3.19 7.08
C LEU A 131 -15.32 -2.50 8.37
N VAL A 132 -16.27 -1.55 8.27
CA VAL A 132 -16.83 -0.87 9.46
C VAL A 132 -17.47 -1.89 10.41
N LEU A 133 -18.19 -2.89 9.90
CA LEU A 133 -18.78 -3.95 10.73
C LEU A 133 -17.71 -4.79 11.45
N ILE A 134 -16.59 -5.12 10.78
CA ILE A 134 -15.51 -5.89 11.40
C ILE A 134 -14.91 -5.14 12.59
N PHE A 135 -14.64 -3.84 12.42
CA PHE A 135 -13.91 -3.03 13.39
C PHE A 135 -14.80 -2.07 14.19
N LEU A 136 -16.12 -2.40 14.30
CA LEU A 136 -17.09 -1.52 14.96
C LEU A 136 -16.76 -1.24 16.43
N THR A 137 -16.23 -2.23 17.15
CA THR A 137 -15.85 -2.09 18.56
C THR A 137 -14.67 -1.15 18.70
N GLU A 138 -13.61 -1.36 17.94
CA GLU A 138 -12.40 -0.54 17.95
C GLU A 138 -12.69 0.90 17.54
N ILE A 139 -13.56 1.11 16.57
CA ILE A 139 -14.00 2.46 16.15
C ILE A 139 -14.69 3.16 17.31
N ASN A 140 -15.61 2.50 18.00
CA ASN A 140 -16.35 3.10 19.11
C ASN A 140 -15.45 3.46 20.31
N GLU A 141 -14.46 2.61 20.61
CA GLU A 141 -13.52 2.84 21.71
C GLU A 141 -12.57 4.01 21.44
N GLN A 142 -12.22 4.28 20.19
CA GLN A 142 -11.22 5.28 19.80
C GLN A 142 -11.79 6.60 19.29
N ALA A 143 -13.10 6.68 19.01
CA ALA A 143 -13.72 7.81 18.32
C ALA A 143 -13.54 9.18 19.02
N ASN A 144 -13.32 9.21 20.32
CA ASN A 144 -13.18 10.45 21.12
C ASN A 144 -11.73 10.76 21.51
N ASN A 145 -10.75 9.97 21.05
CA ASN A 145 -9.35 10.24 21.35
C ASN A 145 -8.77 11.23 20.33
N ILE A 146 -8.21 12.35 20.81
CA ILE A 146 -7.64 13.41 19.96
C ILE A 146 -6.45 12.90 19.15
N ASP A 147 -5.61 12.04 19.71
CA ASP A 147 -4.46 11.46 18.99
C ASP A 147 -4.93 10.58 17.83
N THR A 148 -6.01 9.82 18.05
CA THR A 148 -6.65 9.04 16.98
C THR A 148 -7.12 9.93 15.83
N ILE A 149 -7.66 11.14 16.12
CA ILE A 149 -8.08 12.08 15.07
C ILE A 149 -6.88 12.55 14.23
N TYR A 150 -5.74 12.85 14.88
CA TYR A 150 -4.51 13.19 14.18
C TYR A 150 -4.00 12.00 13.33
N GLY A 151 -3.97 10.80 13.90
CA GLY A 151 -3.56 9.60 13.19
C GLY A 151 -4.44 9.29 11.97
N VAL A 152 -5.78 9.40 12.11
CA VAL A 152 -6.74 9.28 11.00
C VAL A 152 -6.48 10.31 9.91
N SER A 153 -6.19 11.56 10.28
CA SER A 153 -5.89 12.63 9.33
C SER A 153 -4.64 12.32 8.50
N TRP A 154 -3.56 11.84 9.13
CA TRP A 154 -2.36 11.40 8.43
C TRP A 154 -2.64 10.24 7.47
N LEU A 155 -3.41 9.24 7.90
CA LEU A 155 -3.78 8.10 7.07
C LEU A 155 -4.66 8.49 5.88
N LEU A 156 -5.59 9.43 6.03
CA LEU A 156 -6.38 9.96 4.90
C LEU A 156 -5.49 10.66 3.88
N VAL A 157 -4.52 11.47 4.33
CA VAL A 157 -3.52 12.07 3.44
C VAL A 157 -2.67 11.01 2.76
N ALA A 158 -2.25 9.97 3.48
CA ALA A 158 -1.51 8.84 2.91
C ALA A 158 -2.31 8.14 1.79
N VAL A 159 -3.60 7.89 1.98
CA VAL A 159 -4.49 7.30 0.97
C VAL A 159 -4.56 8.16 -0.29
N LEU A 160 -4.75 9.47 -0.15
CA LEU A 160 -4.81 10.39 -1.30
C LEU A 160 -3.48 10.42 -2.06
N ILE A 161 -2.35 10.50 -1.34
CA ILE A 161 -1.02 10.49 -1.95
C ILE A 161 -0.71 9.14 -2.60
N SER A 162 -1.12 8.02 -2.00
CA SER A 162 -1.02 6.69 -2.59
C SER A 162 -1.78 6.61 -3.92
N SER A 163 -2.99 7.16 -3.95
CA SER A 163 -3.81 7.21 -5.17
C SER A 163 -3.17 8.09 -6.25
N LEU A 164 -2.57 9.23 -5.90
CA LEU A 164 -1.76 10.03 -6.84
C LEU A 164 -0.56 9.23 -7.36
N GLY A 165 0.11 8.46 -6.48
CA GLY A 165 1.17 7.53 -6.87
C GLY A 165 0.70 6.52 -7.91
N ASN A 166 -0.50 5.97 -7.76
CA ASN A 166 -1.11 5.07 -8.76
C ASN A 166 -1.33 5.77 -10.10
N MET A 167 -1.72 7.06 -10.11
CA MET A 167 -1.85 7.83 -11.36
C MET A 167 -0.50 8.02 -12.06
N THR A 168 0.56 8.32 -11.31
CA THR A 168 1.92 8.40 -11.87
C THR A 168 2.40 7.06 -12.42
N ALA A 169 2.07 5.96 -11.75
CA ALA A 169 2.37 4.61 -12.23
C ALA A 169 1.67 4.30 -13.56
N ILE A 170 0.38 4.67 -13.70
CA ILE A 170 -0.36 4.55 -14.97
C ILE A 170 0.34 5.33 -16.09
N VAL A 171 0.78 6.55 -15.84
CA VAL A 171 1.50 7.35 -16.85
C VAL A 171 2.81 6.66 -17.26
N ASN A 172 3.58 6.13 -16.31
CA ASN A 172 4.81 5.42 -16.62
C ASN A 172 4.56 4.12 -17.40
N ILE A 173 3.51 3.37 -17.06
CA ILE A 173 3.08 2.17 -17.80
C ILE A 173 2.67 2.55 -19.24
N ASN A 174 1.88 3.60 -19.42
CA ASN A 174 1.43 4.06 -20.73
C ASN A 174 2.59 4.59 -21.61
N ARG A 175 3.69 5.05 -21.01
CA ARG A 175 4.93 5.41 -21.71
C ARG A 175 5.78 4.19 -22.10
N GLY A 176 5.31 2.97 -21.82
CA GLY A 176 6.04 1.73 -22.12
C GLY A 176 7.26 1.47 -21.24
N ILE A 177 7.39 2.14 -20.08
CA ILE A 177 8.50 1.90 -19.18
C ILE A 177 8.30 0.54 -18.50
N PRO A 178 9.27 -0.39 -18.57
CA PRO A 178 9.15 -1.68 -17.91
C PRO A 178 8.94 -1.53 -16.41
N ILE A 179 7.95 -2.25 -15.86
CA ILE A 179 7.48 -2.12 -14.46
C ILE A 179 8.64 -2.29 -13.46
N ILE A 180 9.51 -3.28 -13.67
CA ILE A 180 10.63 -3.53 -12.77
C ILE A 180 11.59 -2.34 -12.75
N LYS A 181 11.89 -1.76 -13.92
CA LYS A 181 12.76 -0.58 -14.02
C LYS A 181 12.11 0.66 -13.39
N ALA A 182 10.82 0.90 -13.69
CA ALA A 182 10.07 2.01 -13.11
C ALA A 182 10.09 1.94 -11.58
N ASN A 183 9.79 0.77 -11.01
CA ASN A 183 9.82 0.55 -9.57
C ASN A 183 11.22 0.70 -8.99
N ALA A 184 12.27 0.13 -9.61
CA ALA A 184 13.63 0.23 -9.13
C ALA A 184 14.07 1.69 -8.96
N HIS A 185 13.88 2.51 -10.01
CA HIS A 185 14.22 3.93 -9.95
C HIS A 185 13.30 4.74 -9.04
N ALA A 186 11.99 4.50 -9.05
CA ALA A 186 11.05 5.23 -8.20
C ALA A 186 11.28 4.92 -6.71
N MET A 187 11.58 3.67 -6.35
CA MET A 187 11.93 3.29 -4.98
C MET A 187 13.26 3.93 -4.55
N LEU A 188 14.25 4.01 -5.45
CA LEU A 188 15.50 4.71 -5.16
C LEU A 188 15.24 6.19 -4.85
N TRP A 189 14.47 6.88 -5.69
CA TRP A 189 14.13 8.28 -5.45
C TRP A 189 13.27 8.46 -4.19
N GLY A 190 12.32 7.56 -3.93
CA GLY A 190 11.54 7.56 -2.69
C GLY A 190 12.44 7.43 -1.46
N SER A 191 13.42 6.54 -1.50
CA SER A 191 14.42 6.37 -0.44
C SER A 191 15.26 7.64 -0.24
N ILE A 192 15.79 8.22 -1.34
CA ILE A 192 16.62 9.45 -1.28
C ILE A 192 15.80 10.61 -0.69
N ILE A 193 14.56 10.79 -1.13
CA ILE A 193 13.68 11.87 -0.63
C ILE A 193 13.36 11.64 0.84
N SER A 194 13.02 10.42 1.26
CA SER A 194 12.76 10.10 2.66
C SER A 194 13.97 10.34 3.56
N PHE A 195 15.18 9.98 3.08
CA PHE A 195 16.43 10.28 3.77
C PHE A 195 16.67 11.79 3.89
N ALA A 196 16.43 12.54 2.81
CA ALA A 196 16.53 13.99 2.83
C ALA A 196 15.55 14.64 3.82
N VAL A 197 14.30 14.11 3.91
CA VAL A 197 13.33 14.56 4.91
C VAL A 197 13.84 14.30 6.33
N ALA A 198 14.44 13.14 6.62
CA ALA A 198 15.05 12.86 7.92
C ALA A 198 16.12 13.89 8.29
N ILE A 199 17.01 14.25 7.34
CA ILE A 199 18.04 15.26 7.56
C ILE A 199 17.43 16.64 7.82
N ILE A 200 16.46 17.05 7.00
CA ILE A 200 15.79 18.37 7.14
C ILE A 200 15.09 18.49 8.48
N LEU A 201 14.49 17.40 8.98
CA LEU A 201 13.86 17.35 10.29
C LEU A 201 14.85 17.17 11.45
N GLY A 202 16.15 17.13 11.20
CA GLY A 202 17.19 16.97 12.23
C GLY A 202 17.16 15.61 12.93
N LYS A 203 16.62 14.57 12.27
CA LYS A 203 16.53 13.23 12.86
C LYS A 203 17.92 12.58 12.96
N PRO A 204 18.25 11.86 14.05
CA PRO A 204 19.52 11.18 14.19
C PRO A 204 19.62 10.03 13.18
N ILE A 205 20.78 9.94 12.49
CA ILE A 205 21.05 8.83 11.56
C ILE A 205 21.51 7.62 12.36
N VAL A 206 20.60 6.72 12.64
CA VAL A 206 20.82 5.53 13.47
C VAL A 206 20.28 4.29 12.77
N PHE A 207 20.81 3.14 13.18
CA PHE A 207 20.34 1.83 12.74
C PHE A 207 20.10 0.95 13.97
N ASP A 208 19.00 0.20 13.99
CA ASP A 208 18.71 -0.75 15.07
C ASP A 208 19.21 -2.14 14.68
N SER A 209 20.10 -2.69 15.51
CA SER A 209 20.65 -4.03 15.35
C SER A 209 19.78 -5.13 15.96
N ASN A 210 18.60 -4.77 16.50
CA ASN A 210 17.67 -5.76 17.04
C ASN A 210 17.20 -6.71 15.92
N PRO A 211 17.29 -8.04 16.12
CA PRO A 211 16.84 -9.01 15.13
C PRO A 211 15.41 -8.77 14.63
N SER A 212 14.49 -8.38 15.50
CA SER A 212 13.09 -8.09 15.11
C SER A 212 12.99 -6.95 14.11
N TYR A 213 13.77 -5.87 14.32
CA TYR A 213 13.85 -4.76 13.38
C TYR A 213 14.44 -5.21 12.03
N ILE A 214 15.55 -5.95 12.06
CA ILE A 214 16.25 -6.41 10.84
C ILE A 214 15.35 -7.35 10.02
N PHE A 215 14.74 -8.35 10.66
CA PHE A 215 13.87 -9.30 9.96
C PHE A 215 12.63 -8.60 9.39
N SER A 216 12.00 -7.70 10.14
CA SER A 216 10.87 -6.92 9.63
C SER A 216 11.29 -6.00 8.48
N LEU A 217 12.44 -5.33 8.56
CA LEU A 217 12.97 -4.48 7.49
C LEU A 217 13.22 -5.28 6.20
N ILE A 218 13.86 -6.46 6.29
CA ILE A 218 14.11 -7.32 5.14
C ILE A 218 12.78 -7.80 4.53
N TYR A 219 11.85 -8.27 5.36
CA TYR A 219 10.52 -8.68 4.91
C TYR A 219 9.78 -7.56 4.20
N LEU A 220 9.73 -6.38 4.80
CA LEU A 220 9.08 -5.19 4.25
C LEU A 220 9.76 -4.73 2.96
N ALA A 221 11.08 -4.77 2.87
CA ALA A 221 11.81 -4.36 1.68
C ALA A 221 11.67 -5.37 0.53
N VAL A 222 11.91 -6.65 0.78
CA VAL A 222 11.96 -7.66 -0.29
C VAL A 222 10.54 -8.13 -0.66
N ALA A 223 9.80 -8.68 0.31
CA ALA A 223 8.47 -9.23 0.03
C ALA A 223 7.45 -8.11 -0.19
N ALA A 224 7.25 -7.24 0.81
CA ALA A 224 6.17 -6.26 0.78
C ALA A 224 6.46 -5.02 -0.10
N SER A 225 7.70 -4.81 -0.53
CA SER A 225 8.03 -3.74 -1.48
C SER A 225 8.48 -4.29 -2.83
N ALA A 226 9.65 -4.92 -2.96
CA ALA A 226 10.18 -5.28 -4.27
C ALA A 226 9.25 -6.23 -5.04
N ILE A 227 8.80 -7.33 -4.42
CA ILE A 227 7.95 -8.33 -5.08
C ILE A 227 6.52 -7.79 -5.24
N THR A 228 5.93 -7.32 -4.15
CA THR A 228 4.50 -6.97 -4.13
C THR A 228 4.18 -5.79 -5.03
N PHE A 229 5.02 -4.73 -5.08
CA PHE A 229 4.75 -3.62 -5.98
C PHE A 229 4.94 -3.99 -7.46
N VAL A 230 5.80 -4.93 -7.80
CA VAL A 230 5.85 -5.45 -9.18
C VAL A 230 4.53 -6.15 -9.52
N CYS A 231 4.03 -7.02 -8.64
CA CYS A 231 2.73 -7.67 -8.82
C CYS A 231 1.59 -6.63 -8.88
N TYR A 232 1.59 -5.65 -7.99
CA TYR A 232 0.57 -4.60 -7.92
C TYR A 232 0.55 -3.73 -9.20
N LEU A 233 1.70 -3.31 -9.73
CA LEU A 233 1.74 -2.55 -10.99
C LEU A 233 1.37 -3.39 -12.20
N ILE A 234 1.63 -4.69 -12.17
CA ILE A 234 1.11 -5.60 -13.19
C ILE A 234 -0.43 -5.62 -13.14
N LEU A 235 -1.02 -5.71 -11.93
CA LEU A 235 -2.47 -5.62 -11.79
C LEU A 235 -3.02 -4.28 -12.28
N ILE A 236 -2.38 -3.15 -11.95
CA ILE A 236 -2.77 -1.83 -12.47
C ILE A 236 -2.78 -1.83 -14.00
N ARG A 237 -1.76 -2.40 -14.64
CA ARG A 237 -1.67 -2.50 -16.11
C ARG A 237 -2.79 -3.35 -16.70
N GLU A 238 -3.09 -4.49 -16.10
CA GLU A 238 -4.01 -5.50 -16.66
C GLU A 238 -5.48 -5.22 -16.34
N ILE A 239 -5.80 -4.73 -15.13
CA ILE A 239 -7.18 -4.55 -14.67
C ILE A 239 -7.53 -3.12 -14.25
N GLY A 240 -6.56 -2.19 -14.29
CA GLY A 240 -6.72 -0.79 -13.89
C GLY A 240 -6.52 -0.54 -12.41
N SER A 241 -6.20 0.74 -12.03
CA SER A 241 -5.83 1.07 -10.65
C SER A 241 -7.01 0.97 -9.69
N THR A 242 -8.20 1.39 -10.11
CA THR A 242 -9.41 1.30 -9.28
C THR A 242 -9.73 -0.16 -8.90
N ARG A 243 -9.69 -1.07 -9.87
CA ARG A 243 -9.96 -2.51 -9.59
C ARG A 243 -8.84 -3.15 -8.78
N THR A 244 -7.60 -2.77 -9.01
CA THR A 244 -6.46 -3.24 -8.23
C THR A 244 -6.57 -2.81 -6.77
N ALA A 245 -7.08 -1.60 -6.50
CA ALA A 245 -7.27 -1.10 -5.13
C ALA A 245 -8.20 -1.98 -4.27
N TYR A 246 -9.06 -2.80 -4.88
CA TYR A 246 -9.88 -3.75 -4.10
C TYR A 246 -9.06 -4.81 -3.36
N THR A 247 -7.78 -4.98 -3.69
CA THR A 247 -6.87 -5.78 -2.84
C THR A 247 -6.83 -5.25 -1.41
N SER A 248 -6.92 -3.91 -1.22
CA SER A 248 -6.88 -3.29 0.11
C SER A 248 -8.08 -3.66 1.00
N LEU A 249 -9.23 -4.02 0.42
CA LEU A 249 -10.37 -4.52 1.18
C LEU A 249 -10.11 -5.91 1.78
N LEU A 250 -9.18 -6.68 1.21
CA LEU A 250 -8.89 -8.03 1.66
C LEU A 250 -7.76 -8.08 2.70
N PHE A 251 -6.97 -7.02 2.87
CA PHE A 251 -5.90 -6.97 3.87
C PHE A 251 -6.41 -7.21 5.29
N PRO A 252 -7.49 -6.54 5.75
CA PRO A 252 -8.04 -6.78 7.08
C PRO A 252 -8.53 -8.21 7.27
N VAL A 253 -9.08 -8.84 6.23
CA VAL A 253 -9.52 -10.26 6.31
C VAL A 253 -8.33 -11.18 6.58
N VAL A 254 -7.18 -10.92 5.90
CA VAL A 254 -5.94 -11.67 6.14
C VAL A 254 -5.41 -11.40 7.55
N ALA A 255 -5.41 -10.13 7.98
CA ALA A 255 -4.97 -9.74 9.32
C ALA A 255 -5.81 -10.42 10.41
N LEU A 256 -7.14 -10.42 10.28
CA LEU A 256 -8.07 -11.11 11.19
C LEU A 256 -7.79 -12.62 11.27
N PHE A 257 -7.54 -13.25 10.12
CA PHE A 257 -7.22 -14.68 10.09
C PHE A 257 -5.92 -14.97 10.86
N ILE A 258 -4.89 -14.13 10.69
CA ILE A 258 -3.62 -14.24 11.41
C ILE A 258 -3.84 -14.04 12.93
N SER A 259 -4.56 -13.00 13.33
CA SER A 259 -4.88 -12.72 14.73
C SER A 259 -5.72 -13.83 15.38
N THR A 260 -6.61 -14.47 14.60
CA THR A 260 -7.38 -15.64 15.08
C THR A 260 -6.46 -16.82 15.36
N MET A 261 -5.51 -17.10 14.47
CA MET A 261 -4.54 -18.19 14.67
C MET A 261 -3.60 -17.92 15.85
N ALA A 262 -3.30 -16.66 16.14
CA ALA A 262 -2.53 -16.24 17.30
C ALA A 262 -3.34 -16.23 18.62
N GLY A 263 -4.66 -16.47 18.57
CA GLY A 263 -5.55 -16.43 19.74
C GLY A 263 -5.86 -15.01 20.24
N GLU A 264 -5.55 -13.99 19.44
CA GLU A 264 -5.74 -12.58 19.81
C GLU A 264 -7.12 -12.02 19.41
N TYR A 265 -7.85 -12.70 18.53
CA TYR A 265 -9.13 -12.25 18.00
C TYR A 265 -10.24 -13.27 18.17
N SER A 266 -11.38 -12.82 18.70
CA SER A 266 -12.61 -13.62 18.82
C SER A 266 -13.65 -13.19 17.77
N TRP A 267 -14.15 -14.14 16.99
CA TRP A 267 -15.16 -13.86 15.96
C TRP A 267 -16.49 -13.44 16.58
N SER A 268 -17.03 -12.33 16.11
CA SER A 268 -18.39 -11.89 16.38
C SER A 268 -19.29 -12.12 15.15
N LEU A 269 -20.62 -12.07 15.36
CA LEU A 269 -21.55 -12.11 14.24
C LEU A 269 -21.34 -10.95 13.27
N TYR A 270 -20.99 -9.76 13.79
CA TYR A 270 -20.68 -8.57 12.99
C TYR A 270 -19.46 -8.78 12.11
N SER A 271 -18.39 -9.38 12.65
CA SER A 271 -17.19 -9.65 11.86
C SER A 271 -17.41 -10.69 10.77
N LEU A 272 -18.23 -11.74 11.04
CA LEU A 272 -18.61 -12.72 10.00
C LEU A 272 -19.39 -12.06 8.86
N ILE A 273 -20.40 -11.26 9.19
CA ILE A 273 -21.18 -10.51 8.19
C ILE A 273 -20.29 -9.55 7.42
N GLY A 274 -19.38 -8.85 8.12
CA GLY A 274 -18.43 -7.92 7.51
C GLY A 274 -17.52 -8.59 6.49
N VAL A 275 -16.97 -9.76 6.79
CA VAL A 275 -16.17 -10.55 5.83
C VAL A 275 -16.98 -10.93 4.59
N ILE A 276 -18.23 -11.36 4.76
CA ILE A 276 -19.12 -11.68 3.62
C ILE A 276 -19.32 -10.45 2.73
N PHE A 277 -19.56 -9.28 3.31
CA PHE A 277 -19.71 -8.02 2.56
C PHE A 277 -18.45 -7.65 1.79
N ILE A 278 -17.28 -7.79 2.40
CA ILE A 278 -15.99 -7.53 1.74
C ILE A 278 -15.79 -8.45 0.54
N LEU A 279 -15.99 -9.76 0.74
CA LEU A 279 -15.84 -10.74 -0.33
C LEU A 279 -16.83 -10.50 -1.47
N PHE A 280 -18.08 -10.17 -1.16
CA PHE A 280 -19.10 -9.85 -2.15
C PHE A 280 -18.78 -8.55 -2.91
N GLY A 281 -18.37 -7.50 -2.20
CA GLY A 281 -17.93 -6.24 -2.81
C GLY A 281 -16.73 -6.45 -3.74
N THR A 282 -15.73 -7.21 -3.29
CA THR A 282 -14.56 -7.55 -4.11
C THR A 282 -14.96 -8.33 -5.37
N TRP A 283 -15.80 -9.35 -5.22
CA TRP A 283 -16.32 -10.12 -6.36
C TRP A 283 -17.10 -9.22 -7.35
N LEU A 284 -17.93 -8.34 -6.83
CA LEU A 284 -18.70 -7.39 -7.66
C LEU A 284 -17.78 -6.47 -8.47
N ALA A 285 -16.60 -6.10 -7.96
CA ALA A 285 -15.65 -5.21 -8.64
C ALA A 285 -14.81 -5.90 -9.72
N LEU A 286 -14.60 -7.22 -9.62
CA LEU A 286 -13.78 -7.94 -10.59
C LEU A 286 -14.34 -7.80 -12.03
N PRO A 287 -13.45 -7.71 -13.04
CA PRO A 287 -13.90 -7.63 -14.43
C PRO A 287 -14.78 -8.83 -14.78
N LYS A 288 -15.88 -8.60 -15.50
CA LYS A 288 -16.60 -9.71 -16.12
C LYS A 288 -15.63 -10.35 -17.11
N ILE A 289 -15.42 -11.66 -16.96
CA ILE A 289 -14.72 -12.44 -17.99
C ILE A 289 -15.64 -12.44 -19.20
N THR A 290 -15.48 -11.46 -20.09
CA THR A 290 -16.04 -11.55 -21.44
C THR A 290 -15.23 -12.63 -22.17
N LYS A 291 -15.89 -13.76 -22.44
CA LYS A 291 -15.39 -14.80 -23.32
C LYS A 291 -15.16 -14.23 -24.72
#